data_4e5978dc1876a4732e9f331f7b3b71f3
#
_entry.id   4e5978dc1876a4732e9f331f7b3b71f3
#
_cell.length_a   1.000
_cell.length_b   1.000
_cell.length_c   1.000
_cell.angle_alpha   90.00
_cell.angle_beta   90.00
_cell.angle_gamma   90.00
#
_symmetry.space_group_name_H-M   'P 1'
#
loop_
_entity.id
_entity.type
_entity.pdbx_description
1 polymer ?
#
loop_
_entity_poly.entity_id
_entity_poly.type
_entity_poly.pdbx_seq_one_letter_code
_entity_poly.pdbx_strand_id
1 'polypeptide(L)'
;MRLKKYSYEKKIIIGKKIKQICKNNNVKFLVNDSPELTKKLMADGCHLGQKDMNITEARKIIGNKIIGITCHNSINLAKAAIKEKANYIAFGAFFSTKTKKVKYLATTKILDKVKKLTRIPLVAIGGINLSNYKKLLLNNANLLAISSYVWNNKKYKPFEAIEKIK
;
A
#
# COMPACT_ATOMS: atom_id res chain seq x y z
N MET A 1 3.08 -7.06 3.57
CA MET A 1 3.90 -7.38 4.78
C MET A 1 5.05 -6.39 4.89
N ARG A 2 5.23 -5.74 6.03
CA ARG A 2 6.32 -4.77 6.30
C ARG A 2 6.99 -5.07 7.64
N LEU A 3 8.16 -5.69 7.63
CA LEU A 3 8.88 -6.21 8.81
C LEU A 3 10.31 -5.63 8.86
N LYS A 4 10.46 -4.31 9.06
CA LYS A 4 11.77 -3.62 8.98
C LYS A 4 12.80 -4.06 10.03
N LYS A 5 12.34 -4.48 11.22
CA LYS A 5 13.21 -4.82 12.35
C LYS A 5 13.66 -6.29 12.40
N TYR A 6 13.24 -7.13 11.45
CA TYR A 6 13.55 -8.55 11.47
C TYR A 6 14.65 -8.91 10.47
N SER A 7 15.43 -9.97 10.78
CA SER A 7 16.40 -10.54 9.84
C SER A 7 15.70 -11.07 8.58
N TYR A 8 16.47 -11.34 7.53
CA TYR A 8 15.93 -11.83 6.26
C TYR A 8 15.28 -13.20 6.43
N GLU A 9 15.92 -14.11 7.17
CA GLU A 9 15.42 -15.47 7.47
C GLU A 9 14.09 -15.40 8.21
N LYS A 10 14.02 -14.55 9.24
CA LYS A 10 12.79 -14.35 10.01
C LYS A 10 11.66 -13.76 9.18
N LYS A 11 11.98 -12.85 8.23
CA LYS A 11 11.01 -12.34 7.25
C LYS A 11 10.46 -13.46 6.35
N ILE A 12 11.30 -14.41 5.93
CA ILE A 12 10.87 -15.57 5.14
C ILE A 12 9.93 -16.46 5.94
N ILE A 13 10.28 -16.82 7.17
CA ILE A 13 9.46 -17.69 8.03
C ILE A 13 8.08 -17.07 8.25
N ILE A 14 8.04 -15.81 8.68
CA ILE A 14 6.79 -15.09 8.92
C ILE A 14 6.01 -14.91 7.62
N GLY A 15 6.71 -14.55 6.54
CA GLY A 15 6.10 -14.33 5.23
C GLY A 15 5.41 -15.57 4.66
N LYS A 16 6.00 -16.75 4.83
CA LYS A 16 5.37 -18.03 4.43
C LYS A 16 4.05 -18.27 5.18
N LYS A 17 4.03 -18.03 6.51
CA LYS A 17 2.81 -18.17 7.33
C LYS A 17 1.72 -17.18 6.88
N ILE A 18 2.07 -15.90 6.71
CA ILE A 18 1.11 -14.89 6.25
C ILE A 18 0.59 -15.22 4.86
N LYS A 19 1.45 -15.63 3.92
CA LYS A 19 1.05 -16.04 2.57
C LYS A 19 0.02 -17.18 2.61
N GLN A 20 0.24 -18.19 3.45
CA GLN A 20 -0.71 -19.30 3.58
C GLN A 20 -2.08 -18.83 4.09
N ILE A 21 -2.10 -17.94 5.09
CA ILE A 21 -3.33 -17.33 5.59
C ILE A 21 -4.04 -16.53 4.47
N CYS A 22 -3.29 -15.70 3.75
CA CYS A 22 -3.85 -14.92 2.63
C CYS A 22 -4.44 -15.82 1.55
N LYS A 23 -3.72 -16.90 1.17
CA LYS A 23 -4.19 -17.87 0.18
C LYS A 23 -5.49 -18.54 0.62
N ASN A 24 -5.58 -18.99 1.84
CA ASN A 24 -6.77 -19.67 2.39
C ASN A 24 -8.01 -18.75 2.44
N ASN A 25 -7.79 -17.43 2.44
CA ASN A 25 -8.85 -16.43 2.50
C ASN A 25 -9.02 -15.63 1.18
N ASN A 26 -8.43 -16.06 0.07
CA ASN A 26 -8.48 -15.39 -1.23
C ASN A 26 -8.01 -13.91 -1.18
N VAL A 27 -7.05 -13.60 -0.31
CA VAL A 27 -6.47 -12.25 -0.14
C VAL A 27 -5.11 -12.15 -0.83
N LYS A 28 -4.89 -11.10 -1.60
CA LYS A 28 -3.58 -10.84 -2.22
C LYS A 28 -2.53 -10.51 -1.17
N PHE A 29 -1.40 -11.19 -1.24
CA PHE A 29 -0.26 -11.00 -0.34
C PHE A 29 0.82 -10.15 -1.01
N LEU A 30 1.01 -8.91 -0.55
CA LEU A 30 2.04 -8.00 -1.06
C LEU A 30 3.16 -7.82 -0.02
N VAL A 31 4.41 -7.82 -0.51
CA VAL A 31 5.61 -7.55 0.29
C VAL A 31 6.00 -6.08 0.13
N ASN A 32 6.37 -5.41 1.20
CA ASN A 32 6.89 -4.04 1.14
C ASN A 32 8.39 -4.03 0.84
N ASP A 33 8.80 -3.07 0.05
CA ASP A 33 10.17 -2.58 -0.14
C ASP A 33 11.11 -3.57 -0.88
N SER A 34 10.81 -4.88 -1.00
CA SER A 34 11.75 -5.87 -1.57
C SER A 34 11.13 -6.79 -2.64
N PRO A 35 11.48 -6.57 -3.91
CA PRO A 35 11.17 -7.48 -5.00
C PRO A 35 11.80 -8.87 -4.82
N GLU A 36 13.01 -8.97 -4.26
CA GLU A 36 13.72 -10.24 -4.01
C GLU A 36 12.95 -11.10 -3.02
N LEU A 37 12.51 -10.50 -1.90
CA LEU A 37 11.69 -11.20 -0.91
C LEU A 37 10.31 -11.57 -1.48
N THR A 38 9.75 -10.72 -2.35
CA THR A 38 8.52 -11.01 -3.11
C THR A 38 8.67 -12.27 -3.95
N LYS A 39 9.78 -12.39 -4.71
CA LYS A 39 10.12 -13.57 -5.51
C LYS A 39 10.32 -14.79 -4.63
N LYS A 40 11.13 -14.68 -3.56
CA LYS A 40 11.44 -15.78 -2.62
C LYS A 40 10.19 -16.33 -1.94
N LEU A 41 9.25 -15.48 -1.56
CA LEU A 41 7.98 -15.87 -0.96
C LEU A 41 6.93 -16.28 -2.00
N MET A 42 7.20 -16.11 -3.29
CA MET A 42 6.20 -16.25 -4.36
C MET A 42 4.93 -15.43 -4.04
N ALA A 43 5.10 -14.23 -3.48
CA ALA A 43 4.00 -13.33 -3.15
C ALA A 43 3.29 -12.83 -4.42
N ASP A 44 2.10 -12.28 -4.30
CA ASP A 44 1.33 -11.74 -5.44
C ASP A 44 1.95 -10.46 -6.00
N GLY A 45 2.77 -9.76 -5.22
CA GLY A 45 3.47 -8.55 -5.66
C GLY A 45 4.21 -7.83 -4.55
N CYS A 46 4.69 -6.63 -4.87
CA CYS A 46 5.35 -5.75 -3.92
C CYS A 46 4.78 -4.33 -3.93
N HIS A 47 5.06 -3.60 -2.86
CA HIS A 47 4.82 -2.17 -2.76
C HIS A 47 6.13 -1.44 -2.49
N LEU A 48 6.43 -0.44 -3.32
CA LEU A 48 7.70 0.29 -3.31
C LEU A 48 7.49 1.74 -2.86
N GLY A 49 8.41 2.24 -2.07
CA GLY A 49 8.55 3.66 -1.79
C GLY A 49 9.57 4.32 -2.72
N GLN A 50 9.71 5.66 -2.63
CA GLN A 50 10.58 6.44 -3.52
C GLN A 50 12.10 6.25 -3.27
N LYS A 51 12.48 5.54 -2.22
CA LYS A 51 13.86 5.20 -1.89
C LYS A 51 14.19 3.73 -2.13
N ASP A 52 13.19 2.96 -2.51
CA ASP A 52 13.34 1.55 -2.81
C ASP A 52 13.73 1.38 -4.30
N MET A 53 13.86 0.14 -4.74
CA MET A 53 14.11 -0.19 -6.14
C MET A 53 13.04 0.43 -7.06
N ASN A 54 13.42 0.95 -8.22
CA ASN A 54 12.47 1.47 -9.19
C ASN A 54 11.60 0.36 -9.82
N ILE A 55 10.49 0.74 -10.44
CA ILE A 55 9.52 -0.22 -11.00
C ILE A 55 10.15 -1.07 -12.11
N THR A 56 10.98 -0.48 -12.95
CA THR A 56 11.60 -1.17 -14.09
C THR A 56 12.54 -2.28 -13.62
N GLU A 57 13.36 -2.02 -12.62
CA GLU A 57 14.25 -3.02 -12.02
C GLU A 57 13.47 -4.09 -11.26
N ALA A 58 12.49 -3.67 -10.45
CA ALA A 58 11.62 -4.60 -9.75
C ALA A 58 10.90 -5.54 -10.71
N ARG A 59 10.47 -5.03 -11.87
CA ARG A 59 9.81 -5.80 -12.92
C ARG A 59 10.70 -6.92 -13.49
N LYS A 60 12.01 -6.68 -13.61
CA LYS A 60 12.98 -7.71 -14.03
C LYS A 60 13.05 -8.88 -13.03
N ILE A 61 12.84 -8.61 -11.73
CA ILE A 61 12.92 -9.64 -10.67
C ILE A 61 11.62 -10.42 -10.52
N ILE A 62 10.47 -9.73 -10.53
CA ILE A 62 9.19 -10.35 -10.19
C ILE A 62 8.24 -10.53 -11.38
N GLY A 63 8.66 -10.17 -12.59
CA GLY A 63 7.87 -10.35 -13.82
C GLY A 63 6.55 -9.60 -13.75
N ASN A 64 5.46 -10.23 -14.15
CA ASN A 64 4.12 -9.64 -14.26
C ASN A 64 3.36 -9.52 -12.92
N LYS A 65 4.02 -9.74 -11.78
CA LYS A 65 3.39 -9.59 -10.47
C LYS A 65 3.00 -8.13 -10.18
N ILE A 66 2.12 -7.95 -9.21
CA ILE A 66 1.64 -6.62 -8.82
C ILE A 66 2.80 -5.76 -8.30
N ILE A 67 2.96 -4.56 -8.86
CA ILE A 67 3.85 -3.52 -8.33
C ILE A 67 3.02 -2.28 -8.02
N GLY A 68 2.97 -1.91 -6.74
CA GLY A 68 2.43 -0.63 -6.32
C GLY A 68 3.53 0.32 -5.89
N ILE A 69 3.29 1.63 -6.00
CA ILE A 69 4.28 2.63 -5.61
C ILE A 69 3.65 3.80 -4.84
N THR A 70 4.37 4.29 -3.82
CA THR A 70 3.99 5.49 -3.08
C THR A 70 4.42 6.76 -3.82
N CYS A 71 3.48 7.65 -4.14
CA CYS A 71 3.74 8.94 -4.79
C CYS A 71 3.50 10.16 -3.88
N HIS A 72 3.36 9.97 -2.57
CA HIS A 72 3.15 11.02 -1.58
C HIS A 72 1.97 11.95 -1.94
N ASN A 73 2.25 13.23 -2.26
CA ASN A 73 1.28 14.21 -2.79
C ASN A 73 1.81 14.81 -4.10
N SER A 74 2.46 14.01 -4.94
CA SER A 74 3.16 14.48 -6.14
C SER A 74 2.57 13.93 -7.43
N ILE A 75 2.08 14.83 -8.27
CA ILE A 75 1.59 14.49 -9.61
C ILE A 75 2.72 14.03 -10.54
N ASN A 76 3.93 14.56 -10.35
CA ASN A 76 5.08 14.17 -11.17
C ASN A 76 5.51 12.72 -10.88
N LEU A 77 5.53 12.32 -9.60
CA LEU A 77 5.78 10.92 -9.22
C LEU A 77 4.68 10.00 -9.75
N ALA A 78 3.42 10.44 -9.74
CA ALA A 78 2.32 9.68 -10.32
C ALA A 78 2.46 9.50 -11.83
N LYS A 79 2.83 10.56 -12.57
CA LYS A 79 3.10 10.47 -14.01
C LYS A 79 4.25 9.51 -14.33
N ALA A 80 5.33 9.54 -13.56
CA ALA A 80 6.43 8.58 -13.69
C ALA A 80 5.95 7.14 -13.44
N ALA A 81 5.19 6.92 -12.37
CA ALA A 81 4.62 5.61 -12.04
C ALA A 81 3.69 5.06 -13.15
N ILE A 82 2.89 5.92 -13.77
CA ILE A 82 2.04 5.57 -14.92
C ILE A 82 2.90 5.14 -16.09
N LYS A 83 3.92 5.93 -16.44
CA LYS A 83 4.85 5.64 -17.54
C LYS A 83 5.57 4.30 -17.34
N GLU A 84 5.98 4.00 -16.11
CA GLU A 84 6.65 2.75 -15.73
C GLU A 84 5.67 1.57 -15.50
N LYS A 85 4.40 1.74 -15.80
CA LYS A 85 3.36 0.70 -15.72
C LYS A 85 3.18 0.11 -14.31
N ALA A 86 3.11 0.98 -13.28
CA ALA A 86 2.66 0.56 -11.95
C ALA A 86 1.26 -0.06 -12.01
N ASN A 87 0.99 -1.08 -11.18
CA ASN A 87 -0.32 -1.69 -11.10
C ASN A 87 -1.29 -0.91 -10.20
N TYR A 88 -0.77 -0.14 -9.24
CA TYR A 88 -1.53 0.84 -8.46
C TYR A 88 -0.61 1.93 -7.92
N ILE A 89 -1.18 3.08 -7.61
CA ILE A 89 -0.47 4.26 -7.11
C ILE A 89 -1.03 4.64 -5.75
N ALA A 90 -0.16 4.80 -4.74
CA ALA A 90 -0.56 5.19 -3.40
C ALA A 90 -0.20 6.64 -3.09
N PHE A 91 -1.16 7.39 -2.57
CA PHE A 91 -1.01 8.77 -2.11
C PHE A 91 -1.20 8.87 -0.60
N GLY A 92 -0.45 9.75 0.05
CA GLY A 92 -0.56 9.99 1.50
C GLY A 92 0.73 10.56 2.12
N ALA A 93 0.67 10.86 3.40
CA ALA A 93 -0.46 10.58 4.29
C ALA A 93 -1.58 11.61 4.08
N PHE A 94 -2.84 11.15 4.12
CA PHE A 94 -3.99 12.07 4.05
C PHE A 94 -4.33 12.70 5.40
N PHE A 95 -4.05 11.99 6.49
CA PHE A 95 -4.31 12.45 7.84
C PHE A 95 -3.11 12.21 8.74
N SER A 96 -3.03 12.94 9.85
CA SER A 96 -1.99 12.72 10.86
C SER A 96 -2.00 11.27 11.38
N THR A 97 -0.82 10.71 11.59
CA THR A 97 -0.68 9.33 12.05
C THR A 97 0.49 9.19 13.02
N LYS A 98 0.30 8.38 14.05
CA LYS A 98 1.35 8.03 15.03
C LYS A 98 2.32 6.94 14.52
N THR A 99 2.01 6.29 13.41
CA THR A 99 2.78 5.13 12.92
C THR A 99 4.09 5.53 12.25
N LYS A 100 4.16 6.75 11.68
CA LYS A 100 5.35 7.29 11.01
C LYS A 100 5.30 8.82 11.04
N LYS A 101 6.46 9.47 11.22
CA LYS A 101 6.58 10.91 11.08
C LYS A 101 6.15 11.31 9.66
N VAL A 102 5.09 12.08 9.54
CA VAL A 102 4.52 12.49 8.25
C VAL A 102 5.35 13.64 7.71
N LYS A 103 6.02 13.44 6.57
CA LYS A 103 6.73 14.50 5.86
C LYS A 103 5.86 15.22 4.82
N TYR A 104 4.85 14.54 4.30
CA TYR A 104 3.98 15.04 3.23
C TYR A 104 2.52 14.77 3.59
N LEU A 105 1.72 15.82 3.56
CA LEU A 105 0.26 15.71 3.66
C LEU A 105 -0.34 15.75 2.26
N ALA A 106 -1.09 14.71 1.93
CA ALA A 106 -1.84 14.67 0.69
C ALA A 106 -3.21 15.31 0.86
N THR A 107 -3.72 15.92 -0.19
CA THR A 107 -5.09 16.44 -0.27
C THR A 107 -5.88 15.63 -1.30
N THR A 108 -7.20 15.58 -1.17
CA THR A 108 -8.06 14.86 -2.13
C THR A 108 -7.90 15.37 -3.56
N LYS A 109 -7.49 16.62 -3.74
CA LYS A 109 -7.20 17.22 -5.05
C LYS A 109 -6.19 16.42 -5.88
N ILE A 110 -5.24 15.70 -5.24
CA ILE A 110 -4.29 14.87 -5.98
C ILE A 110 -4.97 13.65 -6.62
N LEU A 111 -5.95 13.06 -5.92
CA LEU A 111 -6.72 11.93 -6.45
C LEU A 111 -7.50 12.33 -7.70
N ASP A 112 -8.20 13.47 -7.64
CA ASP A 112 -8.99 13.98 -8.77
C ASP A 112 -8.10 14.32 -9.98
N LYS A 113 -6.94 14.95 -9.73
CA LYS A 113 -5.98 15.27 -10.81
C LYS A 113 -5.44 14.02 -11.47
N VAL A 114 -5.03 13.02 -10.69
CA VAL A 114 -4.42 11.81 -11.24
C VAL A 114 -5.46 10.89 -11.86
N LYS A 115 -6.70 10.85 -11.35
CA LYS A 115 -7.79 10.09 -11.95
C LYS A 115 -8.09 10.49 -13.39
N LYS A 116 -7.87 11.77 -13.75
CA LYS A 116 -8.00 12.26 -15.13
C LYS A 116 -6.87 11.78 -16.05
N LEU A 117 -5.74 11.34 -15.49
CA LEU A 117 -4.56 10.91 -16.26
C LEU A 117 -4.50 9.39 -16.48
N THR A 118 -5.21 8.60 -15.66
CA THR A 118 -5.07 7.15 -15.67
C THR A 118 -6.29 6.43 -15.12
N ARG A 119 -6.45 5.16 -15.56
CA ARG A 119 -7.39 4.20 -14.98
C ARG A 119 -6.74 3.29 -13.92
N ILE A 120 -5.42 3.44 -13.68
CA ILE A 120 -4.72 2.68 -12.63
C ILE A 120 -5.37 2.94 -11.27
N PRO A 121 -5.60 1.91 -10.44
CA PRO A 121 -6.19 2.09 -9.12
C PRO A 121 -5.38 3.05 -8.23
N LEU A 122 -6.08 3.99 -7.59
CA LEU A 122 -5.52 4.95 -6.66
C LEU A 122 -5.78 4.50 -5.22
N VAL A 123 -4.73 4.38 -4.44
CA VAL A 123 -4.78 3.96 -3.03
C VAL A 123 -4.54 5.16 -2.12
N ALA A 124 -5.46 5.43 -1.21
CA ALA A 124 -5.24 6.41 -0.15
C ALA A 124 -4.67 5.74 1.10
N ILE A 125 -3.63 6.36 1.69
CA ILE A 125 -2.96 5.86 2.90
C ILE A 125 -2.68 6.97 3.90
N GLY A 126 -2.62 6.61 5.18
CA GLY A 126 -2.15 7.46 6.29
C GLY A 126 -3.27 8.08 7.12
N GLY A 127 -3.36 7.66 8.39
CA GLY A 127 -4.31 8.17 9.39
C GLY A 127 -5.77 7.87 9.11
N ILE A 128 -6.07 6.92 8.23
CA ILE A 128 -7.44 6.57 7.84
C ILE A 128 -8.12 5.80 8.97
N ASN A 129 -9.37 6.16 9.26
CA ASN A 129 -10.22 5.59 10.29
C ASN A 129 -11.71 5.73 9.93
N LEU A 130 -12.60 5.31 10.83
CA LEU A 130 -14.05 5.31 10.63
C LEU A 130 -14.64 6.71 10.34
N SER A 131 -14.05 7.78 10.90
CA SER A 131 -14.59 9.13 10.74
C SER A 131 -14.20 9.82 9.43
N ASN A 132 -13.18 9.29 8.71
CA ASN A 132 -12.61 10.01 7.57
C ASN A 132 -12.49 9.20 6.26
N TYR A 133 -12.69 7.87 6.30
CA TYR A 133 -12.48 7.02 5.12
C TYR A 133 -13.43 7.33 3.96
N LYS A 134 -14.72 7.63 4.25
CA LYS A 134 -15.73 7.90 3.22
C LYS A 134 -15.35 9.09 2.34
N LYS A 135 -14.77 10.13 2.94
CA LYS A 135 -14.28 11.32 2.21
C LYS A 135 -13.27 10.94 1.12
N LEU A 136 -12.42 9.96 1.35
CA LEU A 136 -11.41 9.53 0.37
C LEU A 136 -12.03 8.74 -0.78
N LEU A 137 -12.99 7.87 -0.49
CA LEU A 137 -13.72 7.09 -1.51
C LEU A 137 -14.54 8.02 -2.41
N LEU A 138 -15.25 8.99 -1.83
CA LEU A 138 -16.03 10.00 -2.57
C LEU A 138 -15.14 10.91 -3.44
N ASN A 139 -13.83 10.99 -3.15
CA ASN A 139 -12.85 11.77 -3.91
C ASN A 139 -11.90 10.87 -4.71
N ASN A 140 -12.43 9.83 -5.37
CA ASN A 140 -11.72 9.00 -6.33
C ASN A 140 -10.60 8.08 -5.78
N ALA A 141 -10.49 7.83 -4.48
CA ALA A 141 -9.71 6.71 -4.00
C ALA A 141 -10.43 5.39 -4.36
N ASN A 142 -9.75 4.50 -5.05
CA ASN A 142 -10.29 3.18 -5.37
C ASN A 142 -10.10 2.19 -4.21
N LEU A 143 -9.03 2.36 -3.42
CA LEU A 143 -8.64 1.48 -2.32
C LEU A 143 -8.12 2.31 -1.15
N LEU A 144 -8.24 1.75 0.05
CA LEU A 144 -7.75 2.34 1.29
C LEU A 144 -6.69 1.43 1.94
N ALA A 145 -5.53 1.98 2.27
CA ALA A 145 -4.50 1.29 3.06
C ALA A 145 -4.61 1.71 4.53
N ILE A 146 -5.21 0.87 5.33
CA ILE A 146 -5.52 1.14 6.74
C ILE A 146 -4.68 0.24 7.63
N SER A 147 -3.97 0.81 8.60
CA SER A 147 -3.13 0.05 9.51
C SER A 147 -3.49 0.32 10.99
N SER A 148 -3.17 1.50 11.50
CA SER A 148 -3.32 1.80 12.94
C SER A 148 -4.77 1.71 13.44
N TYR A 149 -5.75 2.05 12.63
CA TYR A 149 -7.15 1.90 13.00
C TYR A 149 -7.54 0.44 13.20
N VAL A 150 -6.95 -0.48 12.46
CA VAL A 150 -7.22 -1.92 12.57
C VAL A 150 -6.39 -2.54 13.71
N TRP A 151 -5.06 -2.32 13.71
CA TRP A 151 -4.15 -3.07 14.58
C TRP A 151 -3.89 -2.41 15.94
N ASN A 152 -4.06 -1.09 16.04
CA ASN A 152 -3.82 -0.31 17.27
C ASN A 152 -5.11 0.31 17.82
N ASN A 153 -6.26 -0.22 17.45
CA ASN A 153 -7.55 0.26 17.93
C ASN A 153 -7.75 -0.16 19.40
N LYS A 154 -8.09 0.83 20.24
CA LYS A 154 -8.34 0.56 21.67
C LYS A 154 -9.76 0.10 21.96
N LYS A 155 -10.70 0.36 21.04
CA LYS A 155 -12.14 0.09 21.22
C LYS A 155 -12.58 -1.21 20.54
N TYR A 156 -11.98 -1.53 19.39
CA TYR A 156 -12.39 -2.66 18.55
C TYR A 156 -11.25 -3.63 18.33
N LYS A 157 -11.54 -4.94 18.35
CA LYS A 157 -10.63 -5.95 17.82
C LYS A 157 -10.43 -5.75 16.31
N PRO A 158 -9.34 -6.25 15.71
CA PRO A 158 -9.06 -6.05 14.27
C PRO A 158 -10.22 -6.44 13.36
N PHE A 159 -10.89 -7.55 13.64
CA PHE A 159 -12.05 -8.01 12.88
C PHE A 159 -13.20 -7.00 12.94
N GLU A 160 -13.58 -6.56 14.14
CA GLU A 160 -14.66 -5.59 14.35
C GLU A 160 -14.36 -4.24 13.71
N ALA A 161 -13.09 -3.81 13.77
CA ALA A 161 -12.65 -2.57 13.15
C ALA A 161 -12.80 -2.61 11.61
N ILE A 162 -12.56 -3.77 10.99
CA ILE A 162 -12.75 -3.98 9.55
C ILE A 162 -14.24 -3.95 9.20
N GLU A 163 -15.08 -4.66 9.95
CA GLU A 163 -16.53 -4.70 9.69
C GLU A 163 -17.19 -3.31 9.73
N LYS A 164 -16.69 -2.40 10.56
CA LYS A 164 -17.21 -1.02 10.62
C LYS A 164 -16.82 -0.12 9.44
N ILE A 165 -15.80 -0.51 8.66
CA ILE A 165 -15.34 0.25 7.48
C ILE A 165 -15.91 -0.34 6.16
N LYS A 166 -16.46 -1.52 6.18
CA LYS A 166 -17.18 -2.10 5.04
C LYS A 166 -18.48 -1.33 4.69
#